data_5ed4fcc97d33d6fe856a6bcfa8f58cdc
#
_entry.id   5ed4fcc97d33d6fe856a6bcfa8f58cdc
#
_cell.length_a   1.000
_cell.length_b   1.000
_cell.length_c   1.000
_cell.angle_alpha   90.00
_cell.angle_beta   90.00
_cell.angle_gamma   90.00
#
_symmetry.space_group_name_H-M   'P 1'
#
loop_
_entity.id
_entity.type
_entity.pdbx_description
1 polymer ?
#
loop_
_entity_poly.entity_id
_entity_poly.type
_entity_poly.pdbx_seq_one_letter_code
_entity_poly.pdbx_strand_id
1 'polypeptide(L)'
;MHAPTMKGKVYLMGAGPGDPDLLTVKAVRVLRAAEVVLHDDLVSPKILDLIPASTQVRNVRKLGLQAGNLQEKIHSVLISAAREGHQVVRLKVNDPLPSEGADGETEVLAQAGVDFEVIPGAASAMGAAAGATSR
;
A
#
# COMPACT_ATOMS: atom_id res chain seq x y z
N MET A 1 -5.30 31.30 -2.06
CA MET A 1 -4.98 30.76 -1.54
C MET A 1 -5.37 29.73 -1.43
N HIS A 2 -5.11 29.21 -1.14
CA HIS A 2 -5.74 28.15 -1.06
C HIS A 2 -5.55 27.60 0.20
N ALA A 3 -6.46 26.97 0.62
CA ALA A 3 -6.37 26.27 1.80
C ALA A 3 -5.16 25.47 1.73
N PRO A 4 -4.48 25.35 2.78
CA PRO A 4 -3.43 24.43 2.82
C PRO A 4 -4.00 23.12 2.45
N THR A 5 -3.61 22.69 1.36
CA THR A 5 -4.01 21.43 0.94
C THR A 5 -3.45 20.44 1.88
N MET A 6 -4.23 19.53 2.24
CA MET A 6 -3.73 18.39 2.93
C MET A 6 -2.70 17.76 2.05
N LYS A 7 -1.52 17.61 2.58
CA LYS A 7 -0.50 16.90 1.87
C LYS A 7 -0.95 15.49 1.65
N GLY A 8 -0.60 14.97 0.51
CA GLY A 8 -0.82 13.58 0.26
C GLY A 8 0.07 12.71 1.11
N LYS A 9 -0.31 11.46 1.23
CA LYS A 9 0.42 10.51 2.04
C LYS A 9 0.35 9.14 1.40
N VAL A 10 1.42 8.38 1.52
CA VAL A 10 1.49 7.02 1.03
C VAL A 10 1.45 6.06 2.21
N TYR A 11 0.56 5.09 2.13
CA TYR A 11 0.47 4.04 3.15
C TYR A 11 0.97 2.76 2.52
N LEU A 12 2.05 2.23 3.07
CA LEU A 12 2.62 0.96 2.62
C LEU A 12 1.96 -0.15 3.44
N MET A 13 1.12 -0.93 2.80
CA MET A 13 0.26 -1.86 3.50
C MET A 13 0.43 -3.27 2.95
N GLY A 14 0.51 -4.25 3.85
CA GLY A 14 0.55 -5.64 3.46
C GLY A 14 -0.83 -6.26 3.56
N ALA A 15 -1.27 -6.91 2.49
CA ALA A 15 -2.61 -7.52 2.48
C ALA A 15 -2.66 -8.86 3.22
N GLY A 16 -1.51 -9.47 3.49
CA GLY A 16 -1.46 -10.74 4.17
C GLY A 16 -1.98 -11.87 3.30
N PRO A 17 -2.54 -12.91 3.90
CA PRO A 17 -2.93 -14.11 3.14
C PRO A 17 -4.18 -13.94 2.27
N GLY A 18 -4.79 -12.79 2.27
CA GLY A 18 -5.91 -12.54 1.35
C GLY A 18 -7.29 -12.70 1.94
N ASP A 19 -7.38 -12.98 3.22
CA ASP A 19 -8.66 -13.09 3.90
C ASP A 19 -9.02 -11.74 4.51
N PRO A 20 -10.11 -11.10 4.05
CA PRO A 20 -10.48 -9.78 4.60
C PRO A 20 -10.70 -9.78 6.10
N ASP A 21 -11.10 -10.91 6.66
CA ASP A 21 -11.34 -10.99 8.10
C ASP A 21 -10.06 -10.91 8.90
N LEU A 22 -8.91 -11.07 8.26
CA LEU A 22 -7.62 -10.97 8.93
C LEU A 22 -7.03 -9.57 8.86
N LEU A 23 -7.69 -8.64 8.18
CA LEU A 23 -7.20 -7.28 8.11
C LEU A 23 -7.43 -6.54 9.42
N THR A 24 -6.48 -5.69 9.76
CA THR A 24 -6.65 -4.83 10.92
C THR A 24 -7.72 -3.79 10.64
N VAL A 25 -8.32 -3.29 11.70
CA VAL A 25 -9.31 -2.21 11.58
C VAL A 25 -8.68 -1.00 10.90
N LYS A 26 -7.45 -0.69 11.27
CA LYS A 26 -6.75 0.44 10.66
C LYS A 26 -6.57 0.26 9.16
N ALA A 27 -6.20 -0.96 8.74
CA ALA A 27 -6.00 -1.22 7.33
C ALA A 27 -7.30 -1.01 6.55
N VAL A 28 -8.41 -1.53 7.07
CA VAL A 28 -9.69 -1.36 6.41
C VAL A 28 -10.05 0.13 6.31
N ARG A 29 -9.84 0.86 7.42
CA ARG A 29 -10.14 2.29 7.43
C ARG A 29 -9.33 3.04 6.38
N VAL A 30 -8.04 2.73 6.30
CA VAL A 30 -7.15 3.40 5.36
C VAL A 30 -7.54 3.06 3.92
N LEU A 31 -7.86 1.79 3.65
CA LEU A 31 -8.31 1.39 2.32
C LEU A 31 -9.58 2.11 1.90
N ARG A 32 -10.51 2.28 2.83
CA ARG A 32 -11.78 2.92 2.50
C ARG A 32 -11.66 4.42 2.33
N ALA A 33 -10.62 5.02 2.89
CA ALA A 33 -10.36 6.45 2.73
C ALA A 33 -9.40 6.76 1.59
N ALA A 34 -8.84 5.74 0.96
CA ALA A 34 -7.84 5.94 -0.08
C ALA A 34 -8.44 6.53 -1.34
N GLU A 35 -7.69 7.39 -1.98
CA GLU A 35 -8.08 7.95 -3.27
C GLU A 35 -7.42 7.22 -4.42
N VAL A 36 -6.24 6.67 -4.17
CA VAL A 36 -5.49 5.88 -5.15
C VAL A 36 -4.96 4.64 -4.45
N VAL A 37 -5.16 3.49 -5.04
CA VAL A 37 -4.59 2.23 -4.55
C VAL A 37 -3.78 1.61 -5.67
N LEU A 38 -2.52 1.33 -5.37
CA LEU A 38 -1.64 0.66 -6.30
C LEU A 38 -1.30 -0.70 -5.68
N HIS A 39 -1.76 -1.78 -6.30
CA HIS A 39 -1.66 -3.09 -5.65
C HIS A 39 -0.86 -4.07 -6.48
N ASP A 40 -0.24 -5.02 -5.79
CA ASP A 40 0.44 -6.13 -6.43
C ASP A 40 -0.56 -7.02 -7.17
N ASP A 41 -0.08 -7.69 -8.21
CA ASP A 41 -0.93 -8.51 -9.06
C ASP A 41 -1.66 -9.60 -8.30
N LEU A 42 -1.01 -10.15 -7.29
CA LEU A 42 -1.55 -11.31 -6.58
C LEU A 42 -2.38 -10.95 -5.34
N VAL A 43 -2.67 -9.68 -5.13
CA VAL A 43 -3.56 -9.30 -4.04
C VAL A 43 -4.94 -9.88 -4.30
N SER A 44 -5.53 -10.48 -3.28
CA SER A 44 -6.81 -11.18 -3.40
C SER A 44 -7.93 -10.25 -3.85
N PRO A 45 -8.77 -10.69 -4.78
CA PRO A 45 -9.95 -9.90 -5.14
C PRO A 45 -10.86 -9.58 -3.96
N LYS A 46 -10.90 -10.44 -2.95
CA LYS A 46 -11.72 -10.18 -1.77
C LYS A 46 -11.22 -8.97 -1.00
N ILE A 47 -9.92 -8.75 -0.98
CA ILE A 47 -9.35 -7.55 -0.37
C ILE A 47 -9.68 -6.35 -1.24
N LEU A 48 -9.52 -6.47 -2.54
CA LEU A 48 -9.80 -5.37 -3.47
C LEU A 48 -11.26 -4.94 -3.42
N ASP A 49 -12.16 -5.85 -3.10
CA ASP A 49 -13.58 -5.53 -2.99
C ASP A 49 -13.89 -4.58 -1.84
N LEU A 50 -12.98 -4.42 -0.89
CA LEU A 50 -13.16 -3.48 0.21
C LEU A 50 -12.94 -2.04 -0.22
N ILE A 51 -12.33 -1.84 -1.37
CA ILE A 51 -11.98 -0.50 -1.83
C ILE A 51 -13.22 0.15 -2.46
N PRO A 52 -13.53 1.40 -2.12
CA PRO A 52 -14.70 2.06 -2.68
C PRO A 52 -14.62 2.16 -4.20
N ALA A 53 -15.77 2.15 -4.84
CA ALA A 53 -15.84 2.23 -6.30
C ALA A 53 -15.27 3.53 -6.84
N SER A 54 -15.26 4.59 -6.03
CA SER A 54 -14.73 5.89 -6.45
C SER A 54 -13.22 5.97 -6.38
N THR A 55 -12.56 5.00 -5.74
CA THR A 55 -11.11 5.01 -5.61
C THR A 55 -10.48 4.56 -6.93
N GLN A 56 -9.40 5.22 -7.31
CA GLN A 56 -8.64 4.81 -8.48
C GLN A 56 -7.75 3.65 -8.10
N VAL A 57 -8.03 2.48 -8.68
CA VAL A 57 -7.31 1.25 -8.34
C VAL A 57 -6.49 0.83 -9.54
N ARG A 58 -5.20 0.58 -9.30
CA ARG A 58 -4.29 0.20 -10.37
C ARG A 58 -3.46 -1.01 -9.95
N ASN A 59 -3.33 -1.95 -10.86
CA ASN A 59 -2.49 -3.12 -10.67
C ASN A 59 -1.08 -2.77 -11.15
N VAL A 60 -0.06 -3.00 -10.30
CA VAL A 60 1.31 -2.65 -10.65
C VAL A 60 1.77 -3.34 -11.94
N ARG A 61 1.24 -4.52 -12.20
CA ARG A 61 1.61 -5.26 -13.40
C ARG A 61 1.34 -4.47 -14.67
N LYS A 62 0.36 -3.59 -14.65
CA LYS A 62 -0.02 -2.82 -15.83
C LYS A 62 0.84 -1.60 -16.03
N LEU A 63 1.76 -1.31 -15.13
CA LEU A 63 2.57 -0.11 -15.24
C LEU A 63 3.80 -0.30 -16.11
N GLY A 64 4.33 -1.51 -16.22
CA GLY A 64 5.62 -1.62 -16.85
C GLY A 64 5.92 -2.95 -17.44
N LEU A 65 5.08 -3.41 -18.34
CA LEU A 65 5.41 -4.65 -19.01
C LEU A 65 6.56 -4.52 -19.97
N GLN A 66 6.94 -3.28 -20.29
CA GLN A 66 7.86 -3.08 -21.37
C GLN A 66 9.27 -2.87 -20.97
N ALA A 67 9.52 -2.36 -19.83
CA ALA A 67 10.87 -2.01 -19.51
C ALA A 67 11.23 -2.64 -18.22
N GLY A 68 12.42 -2.90 -17.96
CA GLY A 68 12.85 -3.48 -16.74
C GLY A 68 12.80 -2.53 -15.54
N ASN A 69 12.05 -1.44 -15.59
CA ASN A 69 12.08 -0.44 -14.52
C ASN A 69 10.74 -0.34 -13.80
N LEU A 70 10.14 -1.47 -13.52
CA LEU A 70 8.85 -1.49 -12.86
C LEU A 70 8.90 -0.78 -11.50
N GLN A 71 9.96 -1.00 -10.72
CA GLN A 71 10.08 -0.36 -9.42
C GLN A 71 10.12 1.16 -9.55
N GLU A 72 10.85 1.67 -10.53
CA GLU A 72 10.89 3.11 -10.75
C GLU A 72 9.54 3.67 -11.10
N LYS A 73 8.78 2.92 -11.90
CA LYS A 73 7.43 3.37 -12.25
C LYS A 73 6.50 3.35 -11.04
N ILE A 74 6.60 2.34 -10.22
CA ILE A 74 5.83 2.28 -8.98
C ILE A 74 6.16 3.50 -8.12
N HIS A 75 7.45 3.77 -7.92
CA HIS A 75 7.85 4.91 -7.11
C HIS A 75 7.33 6.21 -7.68
N SER A 76 7.41 6.37 -8.98
CA SER A 76 6.95 7.58 -9.65
C SER A 76 5.46 7.80 -9.45
N VAL A 77 4.66 6.75 -9.58
CA VAL A 77 3.22 6.84 -9.39
C VAL A 77 2.89 7.24 -7.96
N LEU A 78 3.55 6.61 -6.99
CA LEU A 78 3.31 6.90 -5.58
C LEU A 78 3.65 8.36 -5.26
N ILE A 79 4.81 8.81 -5.70
CA ILE A 79 5.27 10.16 -5.43
C ILE A 79 4.36 11.17 -6.09
N SER A 80 4.03 10.95 -7.35
CA SER A 80 3.20 11.87 -8.11
C SER A 80 1.82 12.02 -7.48
N ALA A 81 1.20 10.91 -7.15
CA ALA A 81 -0.14 10.95 -6.55
C ALA A 81 -0.12 11.65 -5.19
N ALA A 82 0.90 11.39 -4.39
CA ALA A 82 1.00 12.03 -3.08
C ALA A 82 1.25 13.53 -3.22
N ARG A 83 2.05 13.93 -4.19
CA ARG A 83 2.31 15.35 -4.42
C ARG A 83 1.08 16.10 -4.92
N GLU A 84 0.16 15.37 -5.54
CA GLU A 84 -1.12 15.94 -5.94
C GLU A 84 -2.10 16.04 -4.79
N GLY A 85 -1.71 15.60 -3.61
CA GLY A 85 -2.55 15.70 -2.43
C GLY A 85 -3.40 14.50 -2.13
N HIS A 86 -3.15 13.39 -2.80
CA HIS A 86 -3.99 12.19 -2.62
C HIS A 86 -3.53 11.31 -1.48
N GLN A 87 -4.49 10.61 -0.89
CA GLN A 87 -4.21 9.53 0.04
C GLN A 87 -4.01 8.27 -0.79
N VAL A 88 -2.81 7.72 -0.73
CA VAL A 88 -2.37 6.65 -1.62
C VAL A 88 -2.06 5.42 -0.80
N VAL A 89 -2.55 4.26 -1.23
CA VAL A 89 -2.20 2.99 -0.59
C VAL A 89 -1.39 2.17 -1.57
N ARG A 90 -0.22 1.75 -1.12
CA ARG A 90 0.60 0.76 -1.83
C ARG A 90 0.33 -0.59 -1.18
N LEU A 91 -0.45 -1.40 -1.83
CA LEU A 91 -0.96 -2.64 -1.25
C LEU A 91 -0.13 -3.81 -1.77
N LYS A 92 0.56 -4.47 -0.87
CA LYS A 92 1.44 -5.58 -1.19
C LYS A 92 0.86 -6.89 -0.71
N VAL A 93 1.27 -7.98 -1.36
CA VAL A 93 0.80 -9.30 -0.98
C VAL A 93 1.32 -9.70 0.38
N ASN A 94 2.58 -9.40 0.64
CA ASN A 94 3.26 -9.82 1.87
C ASN A 94 3.43 -8.66 2.82
N ASP A 95 4.48 -8.70 3.60
CA ASP A 95 4.78 -7.62 4.52
C ASP A 95 4.98 -6.31 3.78
N PRO A 96 4.53 -5.20 4.36
CA PRO A 96 4.70 -3.90 3.71
C PRO A 96 6.16 -3.50 3.62
N LEU A 97 7.02 -4.05 4.48
CA LEU A 97 8.45 -3.81 4.44
C LEU A 97 9.15 -5.13 4.20
N PRO A 98 9.79 -5.32 3.07
CA PRO A 98 10.65 -6.47 2.91
C PRO A 98 11.79 -6.38 3.90
N SER A 99 12.22 -7.52 4.39
CA SER A 99 13.21 -7.56 5.45
C SER A 99 14.50 -6.86 5.08
N GLU A 100 14.81 -6.76 3.82
CA GLU A 100 16.03 -6.10 3.40
C GLU A 100 15.81 -4.80 2.68
N GLY A 101 14.59 -4.28 2.70
CA GLY A 101 14.28 -3.06 2.00
C GLY A 101 14.55 -3.19 0.50
N ALA A 102 14.30 -4.36 -0.04
CA ALA A 102 14.74 -4.69 -1.39
C ALA A 102 14.17 -3.78 -2.45
N ASP A 103 12.96 -3.29 -2.27
CA ASP A 103 12.36 -2.41 -3.28
C ASP A 103 12.63 -0.94 -3.02
N GLY A 104 13.20 -0.59 -1.87
CA GLY A 104 13.61 0.78 -1.58
C GLY A 104 12.49 1.79 -1.51
N GLU A 105 11.25 1.36 -1.34
CA GLU A 105 10.13 2.29 -1.36
C GLU A 105 10.20 3.33 -0.26
N THR A 106 10.51 2.90 0.97
CA THR A 106 10.59 3.84 2.07
C THR A 106 11.68 4.88 1.85
N GLU A 107 12.82 4.43 1.35
CA GLU A 107 13.94 5.31 1.07
C GLU A 107 13.59 6.34 0.02
N VAL A 108 12.99 5.89 -1.06
CA VAL A 108 12.64 6.77 -2.17
C VAL A 108 11.60 7.80 -1.73
N LEU A 109 10.60 7.37 -0.97
CA LEU A 109 9.59 8.29 -0.48
C LEU A 109 10.18 9.33 0.47
N ALA A 110 11.07 8.89 1.36
CA ALA A 110 11.74 9.81 2.28
C ALA A 110 12.56 10.83 1.53
N GLN A 111 13.32 10.40 0.54
CA GLN A 111 14.15 11.31 -0.26
C GLN A 111 13.31 12.29 -1.05
N ALA A 112 12.13 11.88 -1.48
CA ALA A 112 11.24 12.75 -2.22
C ALA A 112 10.45 13.71 -1.31
N GLY A 113 10.59 13.58 -0.01
CA GLY A 113 9.87 14.43 0.93
C GLY A 113 8.39 14.09 1.03
N VAL A 114 8.02 12.86 0.70
CA VAL A 114 6.64 12.42 0.73
C VAL A 114 6.37 11.74 2.07
N ASP A 115 5.31 12.17 2.74
CA ASP A 115 4.90 11.52 3.98
C ASP A 115 4.45 10.09 3.71
N PHE A 116 4.87 9.17 4.54
CA PHE A 116 4.42 7.80 4.40
C PHE A 116 4.29 7.14 5.76
N GLU A 117 3.53 6.07 5.78
CA GLU A 117 3.35 5.26 6.97
C GLU A 117 3.33 3.80 6.57
N VAL A 118 3.97 2.95 7.35
CA VAL A 118 3.94 1.51 7.13
C VAL A 118 2.85 0.92 8.02
N ILE A 119 1.92 0.22 7.41
CA ILE A 119 0.79 -0.36 8.12
C ILE A 119 0.80 -1.86 7.91
N PRO A 120 0.97 -2.64 8.96
CA PRO A 120 0.71 -4.07 8.85
C PRO A 120 -0.79 -4.23 8.59
N GLY A 121 -1.13 -4.56 7.36
CA GLY A 121 -2.53 -4.63 6.96
C GLY A 121 -3.25 -5.81 7.57
N ALA A 122 -2.52 -6.89 7.80
CA ALA A 122 -3.09 -8.10 8.36
C ALA A 122 -2.10 -8.69 9.34
N ALA A 123 -2.59 -9.53 10.24
CA ALA A 123 -1.70 -10.31 11.08
C ALA A 123 -0.88 -11.20 10.18
N SER A 124 0.43 -11.15 10.35
CA SER A 124 1.29 -12.03 9.57
C SER A 124 1.05 -13.47 10.02
N ALA A 125 1.39 -14.42 9.15
CA ALA A 125 1.25 -15.82 9.52
C ALA A 125 2.08 -16.11 10.77
N MET A 126 3.24 -15.54 10.86
CA MET A 126 4.08 -15.71 12.04
C MET A 126 3.48 -15.07 13.26
N GLY A 127 2.92 -13.88 13.14
CA GLY A 127 2.24 -13.23 14.24
C GLY A 127 1.02 -13.99 14.69
N ALA A 128 0.26 -14.50 13.76
CA ALA A 128 -0.91 -15.33 14.10
C ALA A 128 -0.49 -16.61 14.81
N ALA A 129 0.56 -17.26 14.34
CA ALA A 129 1.06 -18.47 14.98
C ALA A 129 1.58 -18.16 16.37
N ALA A 130 2.31 -17.08 16.54
CA ALA A 130 2.80 -16.69 17.85
C ALA A 130 1.64 -16.39 18.80
N GLY A 131 0.63 -15.69 18.32
CA GLY A 131 -0.54 -15.41 19.12
C GLY A 131 -1.27 -16.68 19.52
N ALA A 132 -1.36 -17.65 18.62
CA ALA A 132 -2.02 -18.90 18.92
C ALA A 132 -1.23 -19.73 19.93
N THR A 133 0.09 -19.70 19.85
CA THR A 133 0.93 -20.49 20.72
C THR A 133 1.18 -19.85 22.06
N SER A 134 0.97 -18.57 22.18
CA SER A 134 1.25 -17.90 23.44
C SER A 134 0.12 -18.01 24.44
N ARG A 135 -0.90 -18.74 24.13
CA ARG A 135 -1.99 -18.93 25.06
C ARG A 135 -1.81 -20.15 25.90
#